data_b1e11353f31598f158c726d9f5975952
#
_entry.id   b1e11353f31598f158c726d9f5975952
#
_cell.length_a   1.000
_cell.length_b   1.000
_cell.length_c   1.000
_cell.angle_alpha   90.00
_cell.angle_beta   90.00
_cell.angle_gamma   90.00
#
_symmetry.space_group_name_H-M   'P 1'
#
loop_
_entity.id
_entity.type
_entity.pdbx_description
1 polymer ?
#
loop_
_entity_poly.entity_id
_entity_poly.type
_entity_poly.pdbx_seq_one_letter_code
_entity_poly.pdbx_strand_id
1 'polypeptide(L)'
;TVLNEGETRLNIASIQRTDRNVQQFGSGELKGFALQVGTQFDKTKVGFETQMKIAEMNLHNIPGFRDFEMNFKVASLNRQKVQDFFDLLEKNSAACVAKEERNQDILNSFLSIVNDGFVFESQNNQIKVGEGYAKANLTGRVMPGHQSSLESLVKMAPSLLEYQANLEYDKQIMKNYLQQGGKTLSDQELEQMLNSMQQTLQAKREGDILKVGIEYKYGEKKFLN
;
A
#
# COMPACT_ATOMS: atom_id res chain seq x y z
N THR A 1 -10.19 21.63 -12.48
CA THR A 1 -10.33 21.15 -11.07
C THR A 1 -9.46 22.00 -10.15
N VAL A 2 -10.02 22.51 -9.05
CA VAL A 2 -9.26 23.24 -8.03
C VAL A 2 -8.96 22.31 -6.88
N LEU A 3 -7.68 22.12 -6.55
CA LEU A 3 -7.28 21.39 -5.37
C LEU A 3 -7.61 22.21 -4.12
N ASN A 4 -8.48 21.68 -3.28
CA ASN A 4 -8.87 22.27 -2.01
C ASN A 4 -8.37 21.40 -0.86
N GLU A 5 -8.04 22.04 0.26
CA GLU A 5 -7.85 21.35 1.52
C GLU A 5 -9.19 20.75 1.95
N GLY A 6 -9.18 19.51 2.38
CA GLY A 6 -10.40 18.85 2.78
C GLY A 6 -10.24 17.37 3.02
N GLU A 7 -11.32 16.79 3.45
CA GLU A 7 -11.43 15.38 3.75
C GLU A 7 -12.75 14.81 3.22
N THR A 8 -12.67 13.64 2.61
CA THR A 8 -13.84 12.88 2.18
C THR A 8 -13.87 11.55 2.92
N ARG A 9 -15.03 11.19 3.45
CA ARG A 9 -15.25 9.93 4.17
C ARG A 9 -16.37 9.14 3.52
N LEU A 10 -16.11 7.85 3.32
CA LEU A 10 -17.08 6.85 2.91
C LEU A 10 -17.15 5.78 4.00
N ASN A 11 -18.36 5.55 4.53
CA ASN A 11 -18.60 4.48 5.50
C ASN A 11 -19.70 3.55 4.97
N ILE A 12 -19.41 2.25 4.99
CA ILE A 12 -20.34 1.21 4.59
C ILE A 12 -20.45 0.22 5.76
N ALA A 13 -21.64 0.10 6.33
CA ALA A 13 -21.86 -0.75 7.50
C ALA A 13 -21.66 -2.23 7.16
N SER A 14 -22.28 -2.70 6.07
CA SER A 14 -22.07 -4.04 5.56
C SER A 14 -22.41 -4.16 4.07
N ILE A 15 -21.73 -5.07 3.40
CA ILE A 15 -22.06 -5.54 2.07
C ILE A 15 -22.15 -7.07 2.15
N GLN A 16 -23.29 -7.62 1.76
CA GLN A 16 -23.46 -9.07 1.64
C GLN A 16 -23.70 -9.41 0.18
N ARG A 17 -22.95 -10.37 -0.31
CA ARG A 17 -23.16 -10.95 -1.63
C ARG A 17 -23.60 -12.40 -1.47
N THR A 18 -24.79 -12.69 -2.00
CA THR A 18 -25.32 -14.06 -2.07
C THR A 18 -25.36 -14.46 -3.53
N ASP A 19 -24.47 -15.33 -3.98
CA ASP A 19 -24.51 -15.87 -5.33
C ASP A 19 -25.33 -17.16 -5.38
N ARG A 20 -26.26 -17.21 -6.33
CA ARG A 20 -27.03 -18.44 -6.61
C ARG A 20 -26.21 -19.50 -7.34
N ASN A 21 -25.08 -19.13 -7.93
CA ASN A 21 -24.13 -20.01 -8.62
C ASN A 21 -22.82 -20.07 -7.82
N VAL A 22 -22.78 -20.98 -6.85
CA VAL A 22 -21.67 -21.18 -5.89
C VAL A 22 -20.31 -21.51 -6.54
N GLN A 23 -20.28 -21.87 -7.82
CA GLN A 23 -19.07 -22.37 -8.48
C GLN A 23 -18.08 -21.28 -8.97
N GLN A 24 -18.50 -20.03 -9.16
CA GLN A 24 -17.60 -19.00 -9.68
C GLN A 24 -17.24 -17.87 -8.71
N PHE A 25 -18.14 -17.45 -7.83
CA PHE A 25 -17.91 -16.29 -6.95
C PHE A 25 -18.60 -16.44 -5.59
N GLY A 26 -18.41 -17.45 -4.84
CA GLY A 26 -19.04 -17.74 -3.56
C GLY A 26 -19.68 -16.57 -2.77
N SER A 27 -20.51 -16.86 -1.82
CA SER A 27 -21.07 -15.86 -0.90
C SER A 27 -19.95 -15.17 -0.11
N GLY A 28 -20.10 -13.89 0.18
CA GLY A 28 -19.13 -13.12 0.96
C GLY A 28 -19.79 -12.03 1.77
N GLU A 29 -19.16 -11.66 2.86
CA GLU A 29 -19.59 -10.57 3.72
C GLU A 29 -18.42 -9.64 4.01
N LEU A 30 -18.66 -8.34 3.90
CA LEU A 30 -17.78 -7.25 4.33
C LEU A 30 -18.52 -6.42 5.35
N LYS A 31 -17.93 -6.20 6.52
CA LYS A 31 -18.48 -5.36 7.59
C LYS A 31 -17.55 -4.21 7.95
N GLY A 32 -18.14 -3.08 8.28
CA GLY A 32 -17.45 -1.92 8.82
C GLY A 32 -16.35 -1.39 7.92
N PHE A 33 -16.64 -1.28 6.61
CA PHE A 33 -15.73 -0.62 5.68
C PHE A 33 -15.77 0.89 5.90
N ALA A 34 -14.60 1.50 6.11
CA ALA A 34 -14.43 2.94 6.16
C ALA A 34 -13.24 3.34 5.27
N LEU A 35 -13.45 4.32 4.41
CA LEU A 35 -12.43 4.95 3.60
C LEU A 35 -12.44 6.45 3.87
N GLN A 36 -11.28 6.99 4.21
CA GLN A 36 -11.05 8.41 4.39
C GLN A 36 -9.93 8.83 3.45
N VAL A 37 -10.16 9.90 2.70
CA VAL A 37 -9.16 10.51 1.83
C VAL A 37 -9.06 11.99 2.20
N GLY A 38 -7.86 12.44 2.50
CA GLY A 38 -7.56 13.82 2.87
C GLY A 38 -6.56 14.47 1.93
N THR A 39 -6.68 15.78 1.79
CA THR A 39 -5.71 16.64 1.09
C THR A 39 -5.26 17.74 2.03
N GLN A 40 -3.97 17.91 2.19
CA GLN A 40 -3.34 18.90 3.05
C GLN A 40 -2.42 19.80 2.24
N PHE A 41 -2.41 21.09 2.55
CA PHE A 41 -1.54 22.07 1.90
C PHE A 41 -0.57 22.70 2.88
N ASP A 42 0.66 22.92 2.40
CA ASP A 42 1.66 23.78 3.04
C ASP A 42 2.28 24.69 1.97
N LYS A 43 1.85 25.96 1.94
CA LYS A 43 2.31 26.98 0.99
C LYS A 43 2.36 26.47 -0.47
N THR A 44 3.54 25.99 -0.89
CA THR A 44 3.80 25.51 -2.26
C THR A 44 3.72 23.99 -2.40
N LYS A 45 3.42 23.29 -1.31
CA LYS A 45 3.38 21.80 -1.26
C LYS A 45 1.97 21.31 -1.02
N VAL A 46 1.73 20.09 -1.48
CA VAL A 46 0.48 19.34 -1.23
C VAL A 46 0.82 17.94 -0.77
N GLY A 47 -0.02 17.41 0.10
CA GLY A 47 -0.02 16.03 0.55
C GLY A 47 -1.38 15.39 0.40
N PHE A 48 -1.38 14.08 0.22
CA PHE A 48 -2.58 13.24 0.18
C PHE A 48 -2.45 12.16 1.25
N GLU A 49 -3.55 11.93 1.94
CA GLU A 49 -3.64 10.90 2.97
C GLU A 49 -4.84 10.01 2.67
N THR A 50 -4.65 8.71 2.83
CA THR A 50 -5.72 7.72 2.68
C THR A 50 -5.69 6.80 3.89
N GLN A 51 -6.83 6.63 4.54
CA GLN A 51 -7.04 5.64 5.57
C GLN A 51 -8.15 4.69 5.14
N MET A 52 -7.89 3.39 5.21
CA MET A 52 -8.88 2.35 4.97
C MET A 52 -8.97 1.43 6.18
N LYS A 53 -10.19 1.16 6.61
CA LYS A 53 -10.49 0.22 7.70
C LYS A 53 -11.55 -0.77 7.25
N ILE A 54 -11.39 -2.02 7.65
CA ILE A 54 -12.38 -3.08 7.47
C ILE A 54 -12.46 -3.84 8.79
N ALA A 55 -13.65 -3.83 9.41
CA ALA A 55 -13.83 -4.53 10.67
C ALA A 55 -13.76 -6.05 10.49
N GLU A 56 -14.41 -6.56 9.43
CA GLU A 56 -14.43 -8.00 9.13
C GLU A 56 -14.67 -8.22 7.63
N MET A 57 -13.96 -9.16 7.03
CA MET A 57 -14.21 -9.65 5.70
C MET A 57 -14.15 -11.17 5.67
N ASN A 58 -15.22 -11.79 5.18
CA ASN A 58 -15.34 -13.22 4.97
C ASN A 58 -15.74 -13.47 3.52
N LEU A 59 -14.89 -14.14 2.77
CA LEU A 59 -15.14 -14.54 1.38
C LEU A 59 -15.00 -16.05 1.27
N HIS A 60 -15.81 -16.69 0.44
CA HIS A 60 -15.89 -18.15 0.36
C HIS A 60 -14.56 -18.86 0.07
N ASN A 61 -13.69 -18.24 -0.74
CA ASN A 61 -12.44 -18.85 -1.22
C ASN A 61 -11.18 -18.09 -0.77
N ILE A 62 -11.31 -17.11 0.13
CA ILE A 62 -10.19 -16.33 0.63
C ILE A 62 -10.23 -16.38 2.16
N PRO A 63 -9.08 -16.56 2.81
CA PRO A 63 -9.02 -16.49 4.27
C PRO A 63 -9.71 -15.24 4.80
N GLY A 64 -10.70 -15.41 5.65
CA GLY A 64 -11.37 -14.31 6.32
C GLY A 64 -10.38 -13.53 7.20
N PHE A 65 -10.54 -12.23 7.27
CA PHE A 65 -9.73 -11.38 8.12
C PHE A 65 -10.59 -10.35 8.87
N ARG A 66 -10.02 -9.83 9.94
CA ARG A 66 -10.62 -8.78 10.78
C ARG A 66 -9.62 -7.70 11.15
N ASP A 67 -10.14 -6.59 11.64
CA ASP A 67 -9.34 -5.45 12.11
C ASP A 67 -8.27 -5.01 11.11
N PHE A 68 -8.63 -5.03 9.81
CA PHE A 68 -7.75 -4.49 8.78
C PHE A 68 -7.72 -2.96 8.87
N GLU A 69 -6.52 -2.43 8.93
CA GLU A 69 -6.27 -1.00 8.87
C GLU A 69 -5.08 -0.73 7.97
N MET A 70 -5.24 0.19 7.04
CA MET A 70 -4.19 0.66 6.15
C MET A 70 -4.22 2.19 6.12
N ASN A 71 -3.07 2.79 6.40
CA ASN A 71 -2.85 4.23 6.33
C ASN A 71 -1.74 4.49 5.35
N PHE A 72 -1.95 5.42 4.43
CA PHE A 72 -0.96 5.82 3.45
C PHE A 72 -0.99 7.33 3.25
N LYS A 73 0.18 7.94 3.28
CA LYS A 73 0.36 9.38 3.09
C LYS A 73 1.46 9.62 2.08
N VAL A 74 1.22 10.55 1.17
CA VAL A 74 2.23 11.16 0.30
C VAL A 74 2.25 12.64 0.59
N ALA A 75 3.43 13.22 0.75
CA ALA A 75 3.57 14.63 1.10
C ALA A 75 4.75 15.26 0.33
N SER A 76 4.84 16.59 0.44
CA SER A 76 5.88 17.39 -0.19
C SER A 76 5.83 17.47 -1.73
N LEU A 77 4.72 17.04 -2.34
CA LEU A 77 4.51 17.23 -3.77
C LEU A 77 4.40 18.73 -4.11
N ASN A 78 4.91 19.13 -5.27
CA ASN A 78 4.75 20.49 -5.75
C ASN A 78 3.29 20.77 -6.11
N ARG A 79 2.66 21.70 -5.39
CA ARG A 79 1.22 21.99 -5.52
C ARG A 79 0.84 22.43 -6.94
N GLN A 80 1.63 23.31 -7.56
CA GLN A 80 1.32 23.80 -8.89
C GLN A 80 1.38 22.67 -9.93
N LYS A 81 2.41 21.84 -9.90
CA LYS A 81 2.54 20.70 -10.82
C LYS A 81 1.43 19.67 -10.65
N VAL A 82 1.02 19.41 -9.39
CA VAL A 82 -0.12 18.51 -9.11
C VAL A 82 -1.42 19.11 -9.64
N GLN A 83 -1.63 20.43 -9.46
CA GLN A 83 -2.78 21.14 -10.04
C GLN A 83 -2.79 21.04 -11.58
N ASP A 84 -1.66 21.35 -12.21
CA ASP A 84 -1.50 21.27 -13.66
C ASP A 84 -1.78 19.86 -14.20
N PHE A 85 -1.36 18.84 -13.48
CA PHE A 85 -1.63 17.44 -13.81
C PHE A 85 -3.13 17.12 -13.78
N PHE A 86 -3.86 17.54 -12.72
CA PHE A 86 -5.32 17.33 -12.66
C PHE A 86 -6.07 18.14 -13.71
N ASP A 87 -5.66 19.37 -14.00
CA ASP A 87 -6.27 20.18 -15.05
C ASP A 87 -6.03 19.55 -16.43
N LEU A 88 -4.86 18.94 -16.65
CA LEU A 88 -4.56 18.19 -17.86
C LEU A 88 -5.46 16.94 -18.00
N LEU A 89 -5.66 16.19 -16.91
CA LEU A 89 -6.56 15.03 -16.91
C LEU A 89 -8.00 15.43 -17.23
N GLU A 90 -8.51 16.51 -16.62
CA GLU A 90 -9.85 17.03 -16.84
C GLU A 90 -10.02 17.48 -18.32
N LYS A 91 -9.09 18.28 -18.84
CA LYS A 91 -9.07 18.72 -20.23
C LYS A 91 -9.06 17.55 -21.20
N ASN A 92 -8.26 16.52 -20.93
CA ASN A 92 -8.13 15.35 -21.79
C ASN A 92 -9.35 14.40 -21.71
N SER A 93 -10.13 14.44 -20.63
CA SER A 93 -11.36 13.68 -20.52
C SER A 93 -12.49 14.27 -21.40
N ALA A 94 -12.44 15.59 -21.64
CA ALA A 94 -13.45 16.34 -22.40
C ALA A 94 -13.08 16.54 -23.88
N ALA A 95 -11.84 16.34 -24.30
CA ALA A 95 -11.35 16.65 -25.63
C ALA A 95 -11.20 15.41 -26.52
N CYS A 96 -11.55 15.55 -27.82
CA CYS A 96 -11.24 14.58 -28.89
C CYS A 96 -9.76 14.71 -29.35
N VAL A 97 -8.82 14.59 -28.43
CA VAL A 97 -7.37 14.64 -28.74
C VAL A 97 -6.88 13.22 -29.10
N ALA A 98 -5.90 13.13 -30.01
CA ALA A 98 -5.27 11.85 -30.36
C ALA A 98 -4.72 11.16 -29.11
N LYS A 99 -5.00 9.85 -28.98
CA LYS A 99 -4.71 9.06 -27.76
C LYS A 99 -3.21 9.07 -27.40
N GLU A 100 -2.33 9.09 -28.40
CA GLU A 100 -0.89 9.02 -28.22
C GLU A 100 -0.31 10.33 -27.67
N GLU A 101 -0.70 11.49 -28.25
CA GLU A 101 -0.28 12.81 -27.76
C GLU A 101 -0.75 13.03 -26.32
N ARG A 102 -1.99 12.69 -26.02
CA ARG A 102 -2.57 12.79 -24.69
C ARG A 102 -1.81 11.96 -23.65
N ASN A 103 -1.43 10.74 -23.99
CA ASN A 103 -0.68 9.87 -23.09
C ASN A 103 0.72 10.44 -22.80
N GLN A 104 1.37 11.06 -23.81
CA GLN A 104 2.69 11.65 -23.62
C GLN A 104 2.65 12.88 -22.71
N ASP A 105 1.64 13.74 -22.86
CA ASP A 105 1.47 14.93 -22.01
C ASP A 105 1.19 14.54 -20.55
N ILE A 106 0.32 13.56 -20.33
CA ILE A 106 0.03 13.01 -18.99
C ILE A 106 1.32 12.44 -18.38
N LEU A 107 2.08 11.67 -19.14
CA LEU A 107 3.34 11.10 -18.69
C LEU A 107 4.36 12.17 -18.33
N ASN A 108 4.55 13.17 -19.17
CA ASN A 108 5.49 14.26 -18.93
C ASN A 108 5.12 15.06 -17.67
N SER A 109 3.83 15.34 -17.49
CA SER A 109 3.33 16.03 -16.31
C SER A 109 3.55 15.20 -15.04
N PHE A 110 3.27 13.88 -15.07
CA PHE A 110 3.56 12.95 -13.98
C PHE A 110 5.07 12.92 -13.65
N LEU A 111 5.93 12.76 -14.65
CA LEU A 111 7.39 12.75 -14.45
C LEU A 111 7.88 14.05 -13.84
N SER A 112 7.28 15.20 -14.20
CA SER A 112 7.65 16.48 -13.62
C SER A 112 7.36 16.55 -12.11
N ILE A 113 6.29 15.89 -11.65
CA ILE A 113 5.97 15.78 -10.21
C ILE A 113 6.98 14.88 -9.50
N VAL A 114 7.26 13.70 -10.07
CA VAL A 114 8.18 12.72 -9.49
C VAL A 114 9.61 13.27 -9.43
N ASN A 115 10.04 14.03 -10.43
CA ASN A 115 11.36 14.63 -10.49
C ASN A 115 11.64 15.67 -9.40
N ASP A 116 10.61 16.24 -8.78
CA ASP A 116 10.78 17.13 -7.62
C ASP A 116 11.07 16.35 -6.33
N GLY A 117 10.87 15.03 -6.36
CA GLY A 117 10.93 14.19 -5.18
C GLY A 117 9.71 14.39 -4.27
N PHE A 118 9.47 13.42 -3.41
CA PHE A 118 8.39 13.46 -2.41
C PHE A 118 8.67 12.49 -1.28
N VAL A 119 7.94 12.61 -0.19
CA VAL A 119 7.98 11.68 0.93
C VAL A 119 6.70 10.85 0.97
N PHE A 120 6.82 9.62 1.45
CA PHE A 120 5.68 8.74 1.67
C PHE A 120 5.79 8.05 3.02
N GLU A 121 4.65 7.76 3.58
CA GLU A 121 4.51 7.15 4.89
C GLU A 121 3.30 6.23 4.90
N SER A 122 3.44 5.07 5.51
CA SER A 122 2.36 4.13 5.74
C SER A 122 2.57 3.52 7.12
N GLN A 123 1.79 3.96 8.10
CA GLN A 123 1.97 3.60 9.51
C GLN A 123 0.70 3.01 10.10
N ASN A 124 0.88 2.25 11.18
CA ASN A 124 -0.22 1.61 11.90
C ASN A 124 -1.05 0.68 11.01
N ASN A 125 -0.41 0.07 9.99
CA ASN A 125 -1.10 -0.92 9.18
C ASN A 125 -1.17 -2.23 9.94
N GLN A 126 -2.33 -2.85 9.92
CA GLN A 126 -2.54 -4.12 10.61
C GLN A 126 -3.61 -4.97 9.93
N ILE A 127 -3.52 -6.26 10.18
CA ILE A 127 -4.52 -7.26 9.78
C ILE A 127 -4.52 -8.39 10.80
N LYS A 128 -5.69 -8.96 11.06
CA LYS A 128 -5.83 -10.19 11.87
C LYS A 128 -6.46 -11.31 11.06
N VAL A 129 -5.94 -12.51 11.21
CA VAL A 129 -6.49 -13.75 10.65
C VAL A 129 -6.62 -14.76 11.78
N GLY A 130 -7.86 -15.09 12.17
CA GLY A 130 -8.11 -15.82 13.41
C GLY A 130 -7.58 -15.05 14.62
N GLU A 131 -6.74 -15.69 15.44
CA GLU A 131 -6.08 -15.06 16.59
C GLU A 131 -4.70 -14.48 16.24
N GLY A 132 -4.21 -14.71 15.01
CA GLY A 132 -2.94 -14.19 14.54
C GLY A 132 -3.03 -12.78 14.00
N TYR A 133 -1.92 -12.03 14.02
CA TYR A 133 -1.84 -10.66 13.49
C TYR A 133 -0.57 -10.41 12.69
N ALA A 134 -0.65 -9.44 11.80
CA ALA A 134 0.51 -8.81 11.20
C ALA A 134 0.37 -7.29 11.27
N LYS A 135 1.50 -6.61 11.44
CA LYS A 135 1.62 -5.15 11.42
C LYS A 135 2.74 -4.73 10.49
N ALA A 136 2.56 -3.61 9.81
CA ALA A 136 3.56 -3.07 8.92
C ALA A 136 3.63 -1.54 9.01
N ASN A 137 4.84 -1.02 8.97
CA ASN A 137 5.10 0.41 8.83
C ASN A 137 6.12 0.61 7.72
N LEU A 138 5.92 1.67 6.96
CA LEU A 138 6.80 2.07 5.87
C LEU A 138 6.96 3.58 5.89
N THR A 139 8.18 4.06 5.83
CA THR A 139 8.49 5.48 5.62
C THR A 139 9.56 5.59 4.56
N GLY A 140 9.49 6.60 3.72
CA GLY A 140 10.51 6.77 2.70
C GLY A 140 10.37 8.06 1.92
N ARG A 141 11.24 8.19 0.95
CA ARG A 141 11.25 9.32 0.03
C ARG A 141 11.73 8.90 -1.35
N VAL A 142 11.23 9.59 -2.33
CA VAL A 142 11.79 9.62 -3.67
C VAL A 142 12.65 10.86 -3.76
N MET A 143 13.93 10.68 -4.08
CA MET A 143 14.88 11.78 -4.23
C MET A 143 14.59 12.56 -5.52
N PRO A 144 14.83 13.88 -5.54
CA PRO A 144 14.76 14.65 -6.78
C PRO A 144 15.61 14.04 -7.89
N GLY A 145 15.08 14.08 -9.13
CA GLY A 145 15.75 13.51 -10.30
C GLY A 145 15.45 14.32 -11.57
N HIS A 146 15.92 13.82 -12.69
CA HIS A 146 15.73 14.45 -14.02
C HIS A 146 15.34 13.39 -15.07
N GLN A 147 14.33 12.60 -14.74
CA GLN A 147 13.88 11.51 -15.61
C GLN A 147 13.02 12.05 -16.75
N SER A 148 13.35 11.68 -17.99
CA SER A 148 12.63 12.12 -19.20
C SER A 148 11.67 11.05 -19.75
N SER A 149 11.70 9.84 -19.18
CA SER A 149 10.83 8.73 -19.58
C SER A 149 10.56 7.77 -18.42
N LEU A 150 9.50 6.95 -18.53
CA LEU A 150 9.25 5.88 -17.58
C LEU A 150 10.39 4.86 -17.53
N GLU A 151 11.01 4.57 -18.67
CA GLU A 151 12.15 3.65 -18.72
C GLU A 151 13.33 4.19 -17.90
N SER A 152 13.65 5.49 -18.06
CA SER A 152 14.71 6.12 -17.27
C SER A 152 14.36 6.16 -15.78
N LEU A 153 13.09 6.42 -15.44
CA LEU A 153 12.62 6.39 -14.06
C LEU A 153 12.78 4.99 -13.43
N VAL A 154 12.37 3.93 -14.13
CA VAL A 154 12.50 2.55 -13.66
C VAL A 154 13.98 2.16 -13.47
N LYS A 155 14.85 2.51 -14.41
CA LYS A 155 16.29 2.24 -14.30
C LYS A 155 16.95 2.97 -13.13
N MET A 156 16.51 4.19 -12.84
CA MET A 156 17.08 5.02 -11.78
C MET A 156 16.37 4.84 -10.43
N ALA A 157 15.21 4.20 -10.40
CA ALA A 157 14.44 4.01 -9.17
C ALA A 157 15.27 3.47 -7.98
N PRO A 158 16.19 2.48 -8.18
CA PRO A 158 17.03 2.01 -7.07
C PRO A 158 17.88 3.09 -6.42
N SER A 159 18.34 4.08 -7.19
CA SER A 159 19.17 5.19 -6.65
C SER A 159 18.36 6.38 -6.15
N LEU A 160 17.10 6.50 -6.58
CA LEU A 160 16.21 7.60 -6.19
C LEU A 160 15.36 7.26 -4.96
N LEU A 161 15.18 5.97 -4.66
CA LEU A 161 14.31 5.51 -3.61
C LEU A 161 15.10 5.27 -2.32
N GLU A 162 14.63 5.88 -1.23
CA GLU A 162 15.09 5.56 0.12
C GLU A 162 13.87 5.23 0.97
N TYR A 163 13.92 4.12 1.71
CA TYR A 163 12.84 3.77 2.62
C TYR A 163 13.31 2.95 3.82
N GLN A 164 12.54 2.99 4.87
CA GLN A 164 12.61 2.09 6.00
C GLN A 164 11.26 1.39 6.16
N ALA A 165 11.30 0.07 6.26
CA ALA A 165 10.12 -0.76 6.46
C ALA A 165 10.30 -1.61 7.72
N ASN A 166 9.24 -1.73 8.51
CA ASN A 166 9.18 -2.62 9.65
C ASN A 166 7.94 -3.51 9.51
N LEU A 167 8.14 -4.79 9.62
CA LEU A 167 7.10 -5.80 9.60
C LEU A 167 7.15 -6.60 10.90
N GLU A 168 6.02 -6.77 11.53
CA GLU A 168 5.83 -7.63 12.69
C GLU A 168 4.67 -8.58 12.41
N TYR A 169 4.87 -9.85 12.62
CA TYR A 169 3.80 -10.83 12.52
C TYR A 169 4.02 -11.99 13.50
N ASP A 170 2.92 -12.51 14.02
CA ASP A 170 2.99 -13.67 14.85
C ASP A 170 2.82 -14.99 14.05
N LYS A 171 3.30 -16.05 14.62
CA LYS A 171 3.25 -17.40 14.05
C LYS A 171 1.81 -17.83 13.71
N GLN A 172 0.86 -17.41 14.51
CA GLN A 172 -0.52 -17.85 14.38
C GLN A 172 -1.19 -17.31 13.11
N ILE A 173 -0.77 -16.11 12.61
CA ILE A 173 -1.32 -15.60 11.36
C ILE A 173 -0.98 -16.53 10.19
N MET A 174 0.25 -17.06 10.15
CA MET A 174 0.68 -17.99 9.11
C MET A 174 -0.08 -19.32 9.20
N LYS A 175 -0.21 -19.85 10.41
CA LYS A 175 -0.96 -21.08 10.67
C LYS A 175 -2.42 -20.93 10.22
N ASN A 176 -3.08 -19.85 10.62
CA ASN A 176 -4.48 -19.60 10.29
C ASN A 176 -4.68 -19.36 8.79
N TYR A 177 -3.79 -18.60 8.15
CA TYR A 177 -3.85 -18.35 6.71
C TYR A 177 -3.71 -19.65 5.90
N LEU A 178 -2.76 -20.51 6.26
CA LEU A 178 -2.54 -21.79 5.59
C LEU A 178 -3.70 -22.75 5.80
N GLN A 179 -4.22 -22.85 7.03
CA GLN A 179 -5.37 -23.70 7.36
C GLN A 179 -6.63 -23.29 6.57
N GLN A 180 -6.91 -21.99 6.48
CA GLN A 180 -8.03 -21.49 5.69
C GLN A 180 -7.83 -21.74 4.19
N GLY A 181 -6.60 -21.77 3.71
CA GLY A 181 -6.24 -22.17 2.34
C GLY A 181 -6.21 -23.69 2.10
N GLY A 182 -6.69 -24.50 3.07
CA GLY A 182 -6.74 -25.96 2.96
C GLY A 182 -5.40 -26.67 3.17
N LYS A 183 -4.38 -25.98 3.68
CA LYS A 183 -3.06 -26.53 4.01
C LYS A 183 -2.91 -26.64 5.53
N THR A 184 -2.72 -27.83 6.03
CA THR A 184 -2.43 -28.05 7.45
C THR A 184 -0.93 -28.35 7.60
N LEU A 185 -0.21 -27.48 8.29
CA LEU A 185 1.17 -27.73 8.69
C LEU A 185 1.20 -28.26 10.11
N SER A 186 2.07 -29.21 10.38
CA SER A 186 2.43 -29.57 11.74
C SER A 186 3.17 -28.41 12.43
N ASP A 187 3.16 -28.39 13.74
CA ASP A 187 3.91 -27.37 14.49
C ASP A 187 5.41 -27.40 14.17
N GLN A 188 5.96 -28.57 13.85
CA GLN A 188 7.35 -28.75 13.45
C GLN A 188 7.64 -28.12 12.09
N GLU A 189 6.78 -28.31 11.10
CA GLU A 189 6.93 -27.69 9.77
C GLU A 189 6.79 -26.18 9.86
N LEU A 190 5.87 -25.69 10.70
CA LEU A 190 5.70 -24.25 10.93
C LEU A 190 6.96 -23.65 11.58
N GLU A 191 7.56 -24.33 12.57
CA GLU A 191 8.80 -23.91 13.19
C GLU A 191 9.99 -23.88 12.19
N GLN A 192 10.09 -24.89 11.33
CA GLN A 192 11.12 -24.92 10.28
C GLN A 192 10.95 -23.75 9.30
N MET A 193 9.72 -23.45 8.91
CA MET A 193 9.43 -22.31 8.03
C MET A 193 9.79 -20.98 8.71
N LEU A 194 9.45 -20.78 9.98
CA LEU A 194 9.80 -19.57 10.73
C LEU A 194 11.31 -19.43 10.90
N ASN A 195 12.03 -20.51 11.17
CA ASN A 195 13.49 -20.47 11.26
C ASN A 195 14.14 -20.13 9.91
N SER A 196 13.60 -20.67 8.81
CA SER A 196 14.06 -20.31 7.45
C SER A 196 13.83 -18.83 7.16
N MET A 197 12.64 -18.30 7.49
CA MET A 197 12.33 -16.89 7.32
C MET A 197 13.20 -16.00 8.21
N GLN A 198 13.46 -16.41 9.46
CA GLN A 198 14.35 -15.70 10.36
C GLN A 198 15.77 -15.56 9.75
N GLN A 199 16.30 -16.64 9.18
CA GLN A 199 17.62 -16.62 8.53
C GLN A 199 17.62 -15.78 7.25
N THR A 200 16.64 -16.02 6.37
CA THR A 200 16.58 -15.35 5.06
C THR A 200 16.32 -13.84 5.16
N LEU A 201 15.48 -13.44 6.11
CA LEU A 201 15.10 -12.04 6.31
C LEU A 201 15.90 -11.37 7.43
N GLN A 202 16.84 -12.09 8.03
CA GLN A 202 17.58 -11.64 9.22
C GLN A 202 16.64 -11.10 10.31
N ALA A 203 15.50 -11.77 10.48
CA ALA A 203 14.44 -11.33 11.38
C ALA A 203 14.86 -11.55 12.84
N LYS A 204 14.49 -10.62 13.71
CA LYS A 204 14.51 -10.83 15.14
C LYS A 204 13.30 -11.67 15.55
N ARG A 205 13.54 -12.73 16.32
CA ARG A 205 12.46 -13.56 16.85
C ARG A 205 12.28 -13.32 18.35
N GLU A 206 11.07 -13.04 18.79
CA GLU A 206 10.67 -12.87 20.17
C GLU A 206 9.51 -13.84 20.46
N GLY A 207 9.84 -15.05 20.91
CA GLY A 207 8.84 -16.14 21.07
C GLY A 207 8.22 -16.53 19.73
N ASP A 208 6.93 -16.34 19.61
CA ASP A 208 6.14 -16.63 18.40
C ASP A 208 6.05 -15.44 17.44
N ILE A 209 6.69 -14.30 17.76
CA ILE A 209 6.66 -13.08 16.97
C ILE A 209 7.95 -12.97 16.17
N LEU A 210 7.82 -12.69 14.85
CA LEU A 210 8.91 -12.32 13.97
C LEU A 210 8.83 -10.84 13.64
N LYS A 211 9.98 -10.15 13.78
CA LYS A 211 10.16 -8.74 13.47
C LYS A 211 11.23 -8.60 12.40
N VAL A 212 10.90 -7.91 11.31
CA VAL A 212 11.79 -7.65 10.19
C VAL A 212 11.88 -6.15 10.01
N GLY A 213 13.08 -5.60 10.12
CA GLY A 213 13.38 -4.23 9.74
C GLY A 213 14.22 -4.20 8.47
N ILE A 214 13.88 -3.33 7.53
CA ILE A 214 14.61 -3.15 6.28
C ILE A 214 14.86 -1.66 6.08
N GLU A 215 16.09 -1.31 5.84
CA GLU A 215 16.49 -0.02 5.29
C GLU A 215 16.96 -0.21 3.86
N TYR A 216 16.46 0.63 2.96
CA TYR A 216 16.90 0.68 1.59
C TYR A 216 17.37 2.09 1.25
N LYS A 217 18.61 2.22 0.81
CA LYS A 217 19.23 3.50 0.53
C LYS A 217 20.35 3.36 -0.50
N TYR A 218 20.39 4.25 -1.48
CA TYR A 218 21.40 4.27 -2.54
C TYR A 218 21.54 2.95 -3.31
N GLY A 219 20.42 2.26 -3.55
CA GLY A 219 20.43 0.97 -4.23
C GLY A 219 20.80 -0.23 -3.35
N GLU A 220 21.12 -0.02 -2.09
CA GLU A 220 21.51 -1.05 -1.14
C GLU A 220 20.39 -1.37 -0.14
N LYS A 221 20.22 -2.65 0.16
CA LYS A 221 19.29 -3.14 1.18
C LYS A 221 20.07 -3.61 2.41
N LYS A 222 19.67 -3.12 3.57
CA LYS A 222 20.20 -3.52 4.87
C LYS A 222 19.05 -4.02 5.75
N PHE A 223 19.23 -5.15 6.41
CA PHE A 223 18.32 -5.60 7.45
C PHE A 223 18.68 -4.91 8.78
N LEU A 224 17.64 -4.43 9.48
CA LEU A 224 17.74 -3.81 10.78
C LEU A 224 17.35 -4.83 11.85
N ASN A 225 18.26 -5.23 12.68
CA ASN A 225 18.06 -6.21 13.76
C ASN A 225 17.85 -5.53 15.10
#